data_be095e0ed39cd1def6f5882929abfd64
#
_entry.id   be095e0ed39cd1def6f5882929abfd64
#
_cell.length_a   1.000
_cell.length_b   1.000
_cell.length_c   1.000
_cell.angle_alpha   90.00
_cell.angle_beta   90.00
_cell.angle_gamma   90.00
#
_symmetry.space_group_name_H-M   'P 1'
#
loop_
_entity.id
_entity.type
_entity.pdbx_description
1 polymer ?
#
loop_
_entity_poly.entity_id
_entity_poly.type
_entity_poly.pdbx_seq_one_letter_code
_entity_poly.pdbx_strand_id
1 'polypeptide(L)'
;MTNTATSRTLELIYAAQANLDRLTPQEAAAALDEGVLLIDTRTSEEQAADGIIPGAIRVPRNAVEVFLDPTHRPLFTPEEAAELPPLPQPDDKIIVLCNLGLASSLSAASLQRIGLSGATDVEGGFQAWKAAGLPVVDLES
;
A
#
# COMPACT_ATOMS: atom_id res chain seq x y z
N MET A 1 14.19 -26.32 -23.62
CA MET A 1 15.01 -25.98 -22.45
C MET A 1 14.25 -25.08 -21.51
N THR A 2 14.28 -25.41 -20.27
CA THR A 2 13.66 -24.57 -19.28
C THR A 2 14.54 -23.37 -18.99
N ASN A 3 13.96 -22.20 -19.02
CA ASN A 3 14.67 -21.00 -18.61
C ASN A 3 14.79 -21.02 -17.08
N THR A 4 16.00 -21.15 -16.58
CA THR A 4 16.26 -21.16 -15.15
C THR A 4 16.69 -19.79 -14.61
N ALA A 5 16.75 -18.79 -15.49
CA ALA A 5 17.05 -17.45 -15.04
C ALA A 5 15.94 -16.94 -14.14
N THR A 6 16.31 -16.44 -12.99
CA THR A 6 15.37 -15.86 -12.05
C THR A 6 15.52 -14.35 -12.01
N SER A 7 14.40 -13.67 -11.85
CA SER A 7 14.42 -12.23 -11.64
C SER A 7 14.87 -11.95 -10.21
N ARG A 8 15.92 -11.20 -10.04
CA ARG A 8 16.36 -10.76 -8.71
C ARG A 8 15.36 -9.85 -8.06
N THR A 9 14.63 -9.07 -8.87
CA THR A 9 13.54 -8.24 -8.37
C THR A 9 12.42 -9.10 -7.79
N LEU A 10 12.02 -10.15 -8.49
CA LEU A 10 11.00 -11.06 -7.98
C LEU A 10 11.47 -11.83 -6.74
N GLU A 11 12.75 -12.20 -6.69
CA GLU A 11 13.31 -12.83 -5.48
C GLU A 11 13.19 -11.90 -4.28
N LEU A 12 13.51 -10.62 -4.46
CA LEU A 12 13.37 -9.61 -3.41
C LEU A 12 11.92 -9.46 -2.97
N ILE A 13 11.02 -9.41 -3.94
CA ILE A 13 9.58 -9.27 -3.67
C ILE A 13 9.04 -10.49 -2.94
N TYR A 14 9.38 -11.70 -3.39
CA TYR A 14 8.92 -12.92 -2.74
C TYR A 14 9.46 -13.04 -1.32
N ALA A 15 10.69 -12.62 -1.08
CA ALA A 15 11.26 -12.58 0.27
C ALA A 15 10.47 -11.62 1.17
N ALA A 16 10.08 -10.47 0.63
CA ALA A 16 9.24 -9.52 1.35
C ALA A 16 7.87 -10.12 1.67
N GLN A 17 7.25 -10.76 0.69
CA GLN A 17 5.93 -11.38 0.84
C GLN A 17 5.90 -12.49 1.89
N ALA A 18 7.01 -13.19 2.09
CA ALA A 18 7.09 -14.30 3.04
C ALA A 18 6.75 -13.88 4.47
N ASN A 19 6.92 -12.61 4.80
CA ASN A 19 6.65 -12.07 6.13
C ASN A 19 5.37 -11.26 6.21
N LEU A 20 4.57 -11.24 5.14
CA LEU A 20 3.33 -10.47 5.09
C LEU A 20 2.12 -11.39 5.18
N ASP A 21 1.12 -10.97 5.92
CA ASP A 21 -0.21 -11.61 5.90
C ASP A 21 -1.03 -10.97 4.78
N ARG A 22 -0.66 -11.28 3.54
CA ARG A 22 -1.24 -10.64 2.38
C ARG A 22 -2.74 -10.86 2.30
N LEU A 23 -3.45 -9.85 1.85
CA LEU A 23 -4.91 -9.86 1.76
C LEU A 23 -5.36 -10.05 0.31
N THR A 24 -6.44 -10.79 0.13
CA THR A 24 -7.14 -10.75 -1.15
C THR A 24 -7.81 -9.39 -1.32
N PRO A 25 -8.17 -8.99 -2.53
CA PRO A 25 -8.93 -7.74 -2.71
C PRO A 25 -10.20 -7.68 -1.86
N GLN A 26 -10.92 -8.80 -1.74
CA GLN A 26 -12.15 -8.86 -0.94
C GLN A 26 -11.87 -8.65 0.55
N GLU A 27 -10.81 -9.24 1.06
CA GLU A 27 -10.40 -9.06 2.45
C GLU A 27 -9.98 -7.61 2.71
N ALA A 28 -9.26 -7.01 1.75
CA ALA A 28 -8.84 -5.61 1.86
C ALA A 28 -10.06 -4.67 1.84
N ALA A 29 -11.05 -4.97 1.00
CA ALA A 29 -12.27 -4.18 0.94
C ALA A 29 -13.04 -4.23 2.26
N ALA A 30 -13.15 -5.41 2.85
CA ALA A 30 -13.81 -5.59 4.14
C ALA A 30 -13.07 -4.83 5.24
N ALA A 31 -11.73 -4.88 5.24
CA ALA A 31 -10.92 -4.17 6.22
C ALA A 31 -11.08 -2.65 6.07
N LEU A 32 -11.10 -2.15 4.84
CA LEU A 32 -11.31 -0.72 4.58
C LEU A 32 -12.68 -0.26 5.12
N ASP A 33 -13.72 -1.07 4.94
CA ASP A 33 -15.05 -0.76 5.46
C ASP A 33 -15.06 -0.71 7.00
N GLU A 34 -14.13 -1.40 7.64
CA GLU A 34 -13.98 -1.38 9.10
C GLU A 34 -13.08 -0.28 9.59
N GLY A 35 -12.57 0.57 8.69
CA GLY A 35 -11.74 1.71 9.05
C GLY A 35 -10.24 1.45 9.03
N VAL A 36 -9.80 0.31 8.50
CA VAL A 36 -8.37 0.02 8.35
C VAL A 36 -7.78 0.94 7.28
N LEU A 37 -6.58 1.46 7.53
CA LEU A 37 -5.90 2.37 6.63
C LEU A 37 -5.45 1.63 5.38
N LEU A 38 -5.91 2.07 4.22
CA LEU A 38 -5.48 1.57 2.92
C LEU A 38 -4.75 2.67 2.18
N ILE A 39 -3.51 2.40 1.81
CA ILE A 39 -2.61 3.37 1.18
C ILE A 39 -2.44 2.98 -0.29
N ASP A 40 -2.88 3.85 -1.18
CA ASP A 40 -2.72 3.67 -2.63
C ASP A 40 -1.43 4.35 -3.07
N THR A 41 -0.45 3.56 -3.49
CA THR A 41 0.87 4.05 -3.87
C THR A 41 1.06 4.15 -5.39
N ARG A 42 0.00 3.95 -6.16
CA ARG A 42 0.09 4.06 -7.62
C ARG A 42 0.45 5.49 -8.04
N THR A 43 0.96 5.61 -9.26
CA THR A 43 1.24 6.93 -9.83
C THR A 43 -0.06 7.69 -10.09
N SER A 44 0.04 9.02 -10.16
CA SER A 44 -1.13 9.84 -10.50
C SER A 44 -1.66 9.52 -11.89
N GLU A 45 -0.79 9.11 -12.81
CA GLU A 45 -1.20 8.70 -14.16
C GLU A 45 -2.02 7.43 -14.14
N GLU A 46 -1.61 6.43 -13.35
CA GLU A 46 -2.39 5.20 -13.18
C GLU A 46 -3.73 5.49 -12.53
N GLN A 47 -3.77 6.35 -11.53
CA GLN A 47 -5.00 6.73 -10.84
C GLN A 47 -5.95 7.49 -11.77
N ALA A 48 -5.42 8.38 -12.60
CA ALA A 48 -6.24 9.12 -13.56
C ALA A 48 -6.82 8.20 -14.64
N ALA A 49 -6.04 7.21 -15.07
CA ALA A 49 -6.46 6.30 -16.13
C ALA A 49 -7.48 5.26 -15.65
N ASP A 50 -7.28 4.71 -14.46
CA ASP A 50 -8.04 3.54 -13.98
C ASP A 50 -8.99 3.84 -12.83
N GLY A 51 -8.96 5.04 -12.28
CA GLY A 51 -9.79 5.41 -11.13
C GLY A 51 -9.11 5.11 -9.81
N ILE A 52 -9.82 5.40 -8.73
CA ILE A 52 -9.32 5.28 -7.37
C ILE A 52 -10.31 4.50 -6.50
N ILE A 53 -9.82 3.98 -5.39
CA ILE A 53 -10.66 3.30 -4.41
C ILE A 53 -11.22 4.34 -3.44
N PRO A 54 -12.55 4.47 -3.31
CA PRO A 54 -13.12 5.41 -2.33
C PRO A 54 -12.67 5.02 -0.93
N GLY A 55 -12.20 6.01 -0.17
CA GLY A 55 -11.72 5.80 1.20
C GLY A 55 -10.24 5.49 1.31
N ALA A 56 -9.56 5.14 0.22
CA ALA A 56 -8.12 4.95 0.24
C ALA A 56 -7.40 6.29 0.32
N ILE A 57 -6.26 6.30 1.00
CA ILE A 57 -5.40 7.48 1.08
C ILE A 57 -4.28 7.31 0.07
N ARG A 58 -4.11 8.30 -0.79
CA ARG A 58 -3.08 8.25 -1.84
C ARG A 58 -1.78 8.83 -1.30
N VAL A 59 -0.74 7.99 -1.29
CA VAL A 59 0.61 8.38 -0.86
C VAL A 59 1.59 7.81 -1.89
N PRO A 60 2.39 8.62 -2.54
CA PRO A 60 3.32 8.09 -3.54
C PRO A 60 4.32 7.12 -2.88
N ARG A 61 4.76 6.14 -3.65
CA ARG A 61 5.63 5.07 -3.14
C ARG A 61 6.84 5.60 -2.39
N ASN A 62 7.43 6.68 -2.88
CA ASN A 62 8.64 7.25 -2.28
C ASN A 62 8.39 8.03 -0.99
N ALA A 63 7.14 8.21 -0.59
CA ALA A 63 6.79 8.94 0.62
C ALA A 63 6.15 8.06 1.70
N VAL A 64 5.94 6.78 1.42
CA VAL A 64 5.20 5.89 2.33
C VAL A 64 5.83 5.84 3.71
N GLU A 65 7.12 5.56 3.79
CA GLU A 65 7.82 5.46 5.06
C GLU A 65 7.84 6.82 5.77
N VAL A 66 8.18 7.86 5.02
CA VAL A 66 8.32 9.21 5.57
C VAL A 66 7.01 9.72 6.17
N PHE A 67 5.89 9.45 5.49
CA PHE A 67 4.59 9.98 5.93
C PHE A 67 3.93 9.13 7.02
N LEU A 68 4.26 7.84 7.12
CA LEU A 68 3.59 6.96 8.08
C LEU A 68 4.43 6.63 9.30
N ASP A 69 5.68 7.05 9.34
CA ASP A 69 6.58 6.78 10.48
C ASP A 69 6.30 7.76 11.61
N PRO A 70 5.80 7.28 12.77
CA PRO A 70 5.55 8.17 13.90
C PRO A 70 6.82 8.86 14.40
N THR A 71 7.98 8.21 14.26
CA THR A 71 9.25 8.80 14.74
C THR A 71 9.77 9.88 13.81
N HIS A 72 9.31 9.90 12.56
CA HIS A 72 9.67 10.93 11.59
C HIS A 72 8.73 12.13 11.63
N ARG A 73 7.48 11.92 12.06
CA ARG A 73 6.44 12.97 12.07
C ARG A 73 6.88 14.27 12.75
N PRO A 74 7.61 14.23 13.89
CA PRO A 74 8.06 15.47 14.54
C PRO A 74 9.03 16.33 13.71
N LEU A 75 9.59 15.79 12.62
CA LEU A 75 10.50 16.54 11.76
C LEU A 75 9.74 17.45 10.77
N PHE A 76 8.43 17.25 10.65
CA PHE A 76 7.59 18.14 9.85
C PHE A 76 7.15 19.33 10.67
N THR A 77 6.89 20.47 10.02
CA THR A 77 6.24 21.59 10.67
C THR A 77 4.78 21.23 11.00
N PRO A 78 4.14 21.93 11.96
CA PRO A 78 2.73 21.68 12.24
C PRO A 78 1.83 21.83 11.01
N GLU A 79 2.14 22.78 10.13
CA GLU A 79 1.38 23.00 8.90
C GLU A 79 1.53 21.83 7.93
N GLU A 80 2.75 21.32 7.77
CA GLU A 80 3.01 20.14 6.94
C GLU A 80 2.32 18.91 7.50
N ALA A 81 2.45 18.71 8.82
CA ALA A 81 1.88 17.53 9.47
C ALA A 81 0.36 17.49 9.34
N ALA A 82 -0.30 18.64 9.30
CA ALA A 82 -1.76 18.73 9.18
C ALA A 82 -2.27 18.13 7.86
N GLU A 83 -1.43 18.10 6.83
CA GLU A 83 -1.79 17.57 5.51
C GLU A 83 -1.43 16.10 5.34
N LEU A 84 -0.80 15.48 6.35
CA LEU A 84 -0.33 14.11 6.24
C LEU A 84 -1.40 13.11 6.68
N PRO A 85 -1.28 11.83 6.24
CA PRO A 85 -2.18 10.79 6.69
C PRO A 85 -2.16 10.62 8.21
N PRO A 86 -3.24 10.08 8.81
CA PRO A 86 -3.22 9.78 10.23
C PRO A 86 -2.13 8.77 10.54
N LEU A 87 -1.51 8.93 11.72
CA LEU A 87 -0.47 7.99 12.15
C LEU A 87 -1.11 6.72 12.69
N PRO A 88 -0.65 5.56 12.22
CA PRO A 88 -1.11 4.28 12.78
C PRO A 88 -0.44 4.01 14.12
N GLN A 89 -1.06 3.17 14.93
CA GLN A 89 -0.40 2.58 16.07
C GLN A 89 0.57 1.50 15.58
N PRO A 90 1.60 1.14 16.36
CA PRO A 90 2.64 0.21 15.88
C PRO A 90 2.12 -1.15 15.42
N ASP A 91 1.03 -1.63 15.97
CA ASP A 91 0.46 -2.94 15.63
C ASP A 91 -0.82 -2.86 14.81
N ASP A 92 -1.23 -1.66 14.41
CA ASP A 92 -2.40 -1.49 13.53
C ASP A 92 -2.13 -2.13 12.18
N LYS A 93 -3.17 -2.72 11.60
CA LYS A 93 -3.10 -3.17 10.22
C LYS A 93 -3.04 -1.96 9.29
N ILE A 94 -2.08 -1.98 8.39
CA ILE A 94 -1.94 -0.98 7.33
C ILE A 94 -1.86 -1.75 6.03
N ILE A 95 -2.72 -1.40 5.09
CA ILE A 95 -2.79 -2.10 3.81
C ILE A 95 -2.19 -1.21 2.74
N VAL A 96 -1.12 -1.68 2.09
CA VAL A 96 -0.49 -0.95 0.99
C VAL A 96 -0.95 -1.56 -0.32
N LEU A 97 -1.30 -0.71 -1.28
CA LEU A 97 -1.77 -1.14 -2.58
C LEU A 97 -0.94 -0.46 -3.66
N CYS A 98 -0.49 -1.26 -4.62
CA CYS A 98 0.09 -0.76 -5.86
C CYS A 98 -0.72 -1.31 -7.03
N ASN A 99 -0.22 -1.16 -8.25
CA ASN A 99 -0.99 -1.54 -9.42
C ASN A 99 -1.11 -3.06 -9.60
N LEU A 100 -0.03 -3.80 -9.41
CA LEU A 100 0.02 -5.25 -9.68
C LEU A 100 0.31 -6.11 -8.44
N GLY A 101 0.49 -5.51 -7.29
CA GLY A 101 0.76 -6.26 -6.07
C GLY A 101 2.21 -6.70 -5.90
N LEU A 102 3.14 -6.04 -6.59
CA LEU A 102 4.57 -6.34 -6.50
C LEU A 102 5.32 -5.32 -5.66
N ALA A 103 5.32 -4.06 -6.07
CA ALA A 103 6.02 -3.00 -5.33
C ALA A 103 5.45 -2.78 -3.93
N SER A 104 4.14 -3.00 -3.75
CA SER A 104 3.49 -2.85 -2.45
C SER A 104 4.05 -3.81 -1.40
N SER A 105 4.52 -4.98 -1.82
CA SER A 105 5.14 -5.93 -0.89
C SER A 105 6.42 -5.36 -0.30
N LEU A 106 7.22 -4.67 -1.12
CA LEU A 106 8.43 -4.00 -0.65
C LEU A 106 8.09 -2.86 0.31
N SER A 107 7.05 -2.09 -0.02
CA SER A 107 6.60 -0.98 0.84
C SER A 107 6.12 -1.49 2.19
N ALA A 108 5.31 -2.55 2.19
CA ALA A 108 4.81 -3.14 3.44
C ALA A 108 5.95 -3.69 4.28
N ALA A 109 6.91 -4.36 3.66
CA ALA A 109 8.08 -4.89 4.36
C ALA A 109 8.91 -3.76 4.97
N SER A 110 9.08 -2.65 4.25
CA SER A 110 9.77 -1.45 4.77
C SER A 110 9.04 -0.89 6.00
N LEU A 111 7.73 -0.81 5.95
CA LEU A 111 6.95 -0.31 7.08
C LEU A 111 7.11 -1.21 8.31
N GLN A 112 7.16 -2.52 8.12
CA GLN A 112 7.42 -3.43 9.23
C GLN A 112 8.80 -3.17 9.85
N ARG A 113 9.79 -2.87 9.02
CA ARG A 113 11.16 -2.61 9.47
C ARG A 113 11.28 -1.33 10.30
N ILE A 114 10.40 -0.38 10.12
CA ILE A 114 10.36 0.82 10.95
C ILE A 114 9.38 0.70 12.12
N GLY A 115 8.94 -0.50 12.43
CA GLY A 115 8.17 -0.77 13.63
C GLY A 115 6.65 -0.86 13.44
N LEU A 116 6.16 -0.75 12.20
CA LEU A 116 4.73 -0.87 11.91
C LEU A 116 4.42 -2.33 11.54
N SER A 117 4.31 -3.17 12.58
CA SER A 117 4.29 -4.61 12.43
C SER A 117 3.04 -5.16 11.72
N GLY A 118 1.96 -4.39 11.69
CA GLY A 118 0.70 -4.79 11.04
C GLY A 118 0.63 -4.45 9.57
N ALA A 119 1.71 -3.93 8.98
CA ALA A 119 1.70 -3.56 7.56
C ALA A 119 1.65 -4.80 6.67
N THR A 120 0.81 -4.75 5.65
CA THR A 120 0.66 -5.80 4.66
C THR A 120 0.24 -5.17 3.33
N ASP A 121 -0.09 -6.00 2.33
CA ASP A 121 -0.50 -5.51 1.03
C ASP A 121 -1.62 -6.34 0.42
N VAL A 122 -2.02 -6.00 -0.80
CA VAL A 122 -3.12 -6.65 -1.52
C VAL A 122 -2.56 -7.50 -2.65
N GLU A 123 -2.90 -8.77 -2.65
CA GLU A 123 -2.53 -9.69 -3.73
C GLU A 123 -3.10 -9.19 -5.06
N GLY A 124 -2.24 -9.11 -6.07
CA GLY A 124 -2.62 -8.63 -7.40
C GLY A 124 -2.89 -7.14 -7.51
N GLY A 125 -2.86 -6.41 -6.40
CA GLY A 125 -2.98 -4.96 -6.37
C GLY A 125 -4.29 -4.41 -6.91
N PHE A 126 -4.23 -3.19 -7.43
CA PHE A 126 -5.41 -2.50 -7.95
C PHE A 126 -6.07 -3.24 -9.10
N GLN A 127 -5.30 -3.86 -9.97
CA GLN A 127 -5.87 -4.59 -11.10
C GLN A 127 -6.73 -5.77 -10.63
N ALA A 128 -6.30 -6.48 -9.59
CA ALA A 128 -7.09 -7.54 -8.99
C ALA A 128 -8.33 -6.99 -8.27
N TRP A 129 -8.20 -5.87 -7.60
CA TRP A 129 -9.33 -5.17 -6.96
C TRP A 129 -10.41 -4.85 -7.99
N LYS A 130 -10.00 -4.24 -9.09
CA LYS A 130 -10.89 -3.85 -10.18
C LYS A 130 -11.53 -5.08 -10.84
N ALA A 131 -10.75 -6.12 -11.10
CA ALA A 131 -11.24 -7.35 -11.69
C ALA A 131 -12.25 -8.07 -10.80
N ALA A 132 -12.16 -7.89 -9.48
CA ALA A 132 -13.10 -8.46 -8.52
C ALA A 132 -14.41 -7.67 -8.44
N GLY A 133 -14.53 -6.58 -9.19
CA GLY A 133 -15.75 -5.76 -9.19
C GLY A 133 -15.93 -4.90 -7.95
N LEU A 134 -14.87 -4.67 -7.20
CA LEU A 134 -14.93 -3.86 -5.98
C LEU A 134 -14.98 -2.37 -6.32
N PRO A 135 -15.43 -1.51 -5.38
CA PRO A 135 -15.69 -0.11 -5.70
C PRO A 135 -14.49 0.66 -6.24
N VAL A 136 -14.68 1.31 -7.36
CA VAL A 136 -13.72 2.21 -7.99
C VAL A 136 -14.51 3.43 -8.47
N VAL A 137 -13.95 4.61 -8.26
CA VAL A 137 -14.52 5.87 -8.74
C VAL A 137 -13.46 6.60 -9.57
N ASP A 138 -13.93 7.50 -10.43
CA ASP A 138 -13.00 8.31 -11.22
C ASP A 138 -12.24 9.26 -10.32
N LEU A 139 -10.99 9.51 -10.68
CA LEU A 139 -10.19 10.52 -10.02
C LEU A 139 -10.72 11.89 -10.43
N GLU A 140 -11.39 12.57 -9.53
CA GLU A 140 -11.89 13.91 -9.78
C GLU A 140 -10.79 14.95 -9.61
N SER A 141 -10.79 15.87 -10.50
CA SER A 141 -9.88 17.01 -10.44
C SER A 141 -10.40 18.08 -9.47
#